data_5f8a6267e1aee3534512a29862447aee
#
_entry.id   5f8a6267e1aee3534512a29862447aee
#
_cell.length_a   1.000
_cell.length_b   1.000
_cell.length_c   1.000
_cell.angle_alpha   90.00
_cell.angle_beta   90.00
_cell.angle_gamma   90.00
#
_symmetry.space_group_name_H-M   'P 1'
#
loop_
_entity.id
_entity.type
_entity.pdbx_description
1 polymer ?
#
loop_
_entity_poly.entity_id
_entity_poly.type
_entity_poly.pdbx_seq_one_letter_code
_entity_poly.pdbx_strand_id
1 'polypeptide(L)'
;MRPVCTQPLGQGILVKGMRTSTIWHRAVAWTLVVTAALSCQEPKAWVLTGDYPRTHDPCIAREGNRYYVFATGRAPDGGQLPIRCSTDLTEWRLCGHVFDALPAWIHEASPRTRDLWAPDVSFFSGKFHLYYAYSAFGVNASGIALATNETLDPANPKYHWNDEGLVLKSTESDDFNAIDPNIVLDGNGQPWMSFGSFWSGIKMRRIDVTSGKLSAKDTKLYSLAARVKPENAEPRPPGLPANWQAIEAPFIVRHGEFYYLFVSFDLCCRGTKSTYRIMVGRSRKPSGPYTDADGRPMLAGGGTQLLAGNERWLGPGGESVLERPEGDLLVFHAYDAATGKPALQISDLTWGHGWPHAVLGTSGESK
;
A
#
# COMPACT_ATOMS: atom_id res chain seq x y z
N MET A 1 22.86 -15.58 2.62
CA MET A 1 22.80 -16.72 1.67
C MET A 1 22.34 -16.16 0.34
N ARG A 2 23.13 -16.33 -0.72
CA ARG A 2 22.80 -15.78 -2.06
C ARG A 2 21.72 -16.65 -2.70
N PRO A 3 20.63 -16.11 -3.28
CA PRO A 3 19.69 -16.92 -4.05
C PRO A 3 20.31 -17.29 -5.40
N VAL A 4 20.37 -18.58 -5.69
CA VAL A 4 20.84 -19.13 -6.97
C VAL A 4 19.64 -19.20 -7.92
N CYS A 5 19.68 -18.45 -9.02
CA CYS A 5 18.73 -18.62 -10.12
C CYS A 5 19.09 -19.91 -10.88
N THR A 6 18.28 -20.95 -10.77
CA THR A 6 18.43 -22.17 -11.56
C THR A 6 17.65 -22.07 -12.87
N GLN A 7 18.33 -22.36 -13.98
CA GLN A 7 17.76 -22.42 -15.32
C GLN A 7 16.89 -23.69 -15.51
N PRO A 8 15.81 -23.67 -16.30
CA PRO A 8 15.14 -24.88 -16.72
C PRO A 8 15.89 -25.51 -17.91
N LEU A 9 16.17 -26.81 -17.80
CA LEU A 9 16.72 -27.65 -18.85
C LEU A 9 15.70 -27.85 -19.98
N GLY A 10 16.04 -27.44 -21.19
CA GLY A 10 15.25 -27.69 -22.40
C GLY A 10 15.37 -29.16 -22.83
N GLN A 11 14.25 -29.85 -22.92
CA GLN A 11 14.19 -31.18 -23.52
C GLN A 11 14.06 -31.07 -25.05
N GLY A 12 15.09 -31.58 -25.77
CA GLY A 12 15.10 -31.68 -27.20
C GLY A 12 14.30 -32.92 -27.67
N ILE A 13 13.40 -32.74 -28.62
CA ILE A 13 12.67 -33.82 -29.30
C ILE A 13 13.47 -34.22 -30.56
N LEU A 14 13.89 -35.47 -30.60
CA LEU A 14 14.50 -36.10 -31.78
C LEU A 14 13.39 -36.56 -32.78
N VAL A 15 13.40 -36.02 -33.99
CA VAL A 15 12.61 -36.53 -35.09
C VAL A 15 13.53 -37.27 -36.10
N LYS A 16 13.31 -38.53 -36.31
CA LYS A 16 13.98 -39.37 -37.28
C LYS A 16 13.55 -39.06 -38.72
N GLY A 17 14.55 -38.88 -39.59
CA GLY A 17 14.36 -38.54 -40.98
C GLY A 17 14.11 -39.71 -41.91
N MET A 18 13.55 -39.40 -43.08
CA MET A 18 13.57 -40.24 -44.29
C MET A 18 14.42 -39.55 -45.37
N ARG A 19 15.27 -40.35 -46.06
CA ARG A 19 16.17 -39.99 -47.16
C ARG A 19 15.39 -39.77 -48.46
N THR A 20 15.63 -38.65 -49.15
CA THR A 20 15.65 -38.59 -50.62
C THR A 20 16.68 -37.55 -51.06
N SER A 21 17.51 -37.96 -52.04
CA SER A 21 18.63 -37.22 -52.62
C SER A 21 18.14 -36.18 -53.62
N THR A 22 18.48 -34.92 -53.41
CA THR A 22 18.58 -33.92 -54.51
C THR A 22 19.51 -32.77 -54.03
N ILE A 23 20.50 -32.50 -54.86
CA ILE A 23 21.54 -31.47 -54.60
C ILE A 23 20.93 -30.10 -54.79
N TRP A 24 20.78 -29.36 -53.70
CA TRP A 24 20.48 -27.93 -53.73
C TRP A 24 21.45 -27.18 -52.76
N HIS A 25 21.99 -26.07 -53.24
CA HIS A 25 22.89 -25.19 -52.47
C HIS A 25 22.19 -24.73 -51.20
N ARG A 26 22.72 -25.12 -50.06
CA ARG A 26 22.23 -24.66 -48.73
C ARG A 26 22.78 -23.32 -48.42
N ALA A 27 21.97 -22.27 -48.50
CA ALA A 27 22.16 -21.06 -47.74
C ALA A 27 21.89 -21.37 -46.27
N VAL A 28 22.90 -21.39 -45.42
CA VAL A 28 22.74 -21.51 -43.96
C VAL A 28 22.33 -20.16 -43.44
N ALA A 29 21.02 -19.99 -43.25
CA ALA A 29 20.48 -18.84 -42.50
C ALA A 29 20.78 -19.08 -41.00
N TRP A 30 21.73 -18.34 -40.45
CA TRP A 30 21.93 -18.26 -39.01
C TRP A 30 20.83 -17.42 -38.42
N THR A 31 19.81 -18.06 -37.79
CA THR A 31 18.83 -17.37 -36.98
C THR A 31 19.51 -17.03 -35.66
N LEU A 32 19.90 -15.76 -35.50
CA LEU A 32 20.32 -15.22 -34.21
C LEU A 32 19.11 -15.23 -33.28
N VAL A 33 19.02 -16.22 -32.40
CA VAL A 33 18.10 -16.19 -31.27
C VAL A 33 18.66 -15.20 -30.26
N VAL A 34 18.21 -13.95 -30.33
CA VAL A 34 18.46 -12.98 -29.28
C VAL A 34 17.61 -13.39 -28.08
N THR A 35 18.18 -14.16 -27.17
CA THR A 35 17.60 -14.35 -25.84
C THR A 35 17.77 -13.03 -25.10
N ALA A 36 16.70 -12.23 -25.04
CA ALA A 36 16.63 -11.12 -24.11
C ALA A 36 16.70 -11.73 -22.70
N ALA A 37 17.85 -11.65 -22.07
CA ALA A 37 17.98 -11.91 -20.65
C ALA A 37 17.13 -10.83 -19.95
N LEU A 38 15.96 -11.18 -19.43
CA LEU A 38 15.25 -10.37 -18.45
C LEU A 38 16.20 -10.25 -17.23
N SER A 39 16.98 -9.19 -17.17
CA SER A 39 17.70 -8.83 -15.96
C SER A 39 16.67 -8.51 -14.90
N CYS A 40 16.52 -9.38 -13.90
CA CYS A 40 15.79 -9.07 -12.69
C CYS A 40 16.52 -7.89 -12.03
N GLN A 41 16.00 -6.69 -12.19
CA GLN A 41 16.60 -5.49 -11.59
C GLN A 41 16.39 -5.59 -10.09
N GLU A 42 17.49 -5.61 -9.31
CA GLU A 42 17.42 -5.57 -7.85
C GLU A 42 16.74 -4.26 -7.42
N PRO A 43 15.78 -4.31 -6.49
CA PRO A 43 15.14 -3.10 -5.97
C PRO A 43 16.16 -2.24 -5.21
N LYS A 44 15.98 -0.93 -5.25
CA LYS A 44 16.87 0.01 -4.54
C LYS A 44 16.02 0.87 -3.60
N ALA A 45 16.54 1.17 -2.41
CA ALA A 45 16.01 2.19 -1.53
C ALA A 45 16.44 3.58 -2.02
N TRP A 46 15.52 4.54 -1.95
CA TRP A 46 15.76 5.92 -2.34
C TRP A 46 16.32 6.72 -1.17
N VAL A 47 17.32 7.56 -1.43
CA VAL A 47 17.85 8.50 -0.44
C VAL A 47 17.01 9.78 -0.51
N LEU A 48 16.35 10.11 0.59
CA LEU A 48 15.42 11.25 0.66
C LEU A 48 16.05 12.43 1.40
N THR A 49 15.67 13.63 0.96
CA THR A 49 16.07 14.91 1.56
C THR A 49 14.87 15.83 1.78
N GLY A 50 15.06 16.92 2.53
CA GLY A 50 14.00 17.89 2.82
C GLY A 50 13.01 17.42 3.88
N ASP A 51 11.71 17.62 3.64
CA ASP A 51 10.63 17.41 4.62
C ASP A 51 10.10 15.95 4.69
N TYR A 52 10.93 14.96 4.37
CA TYR A 52 10.59 13.53 4.48
C TYR A 52 10.42 13.03 5.94
N PRO A 53 11.02 13.63 7.00
CA PRO A 53 10.79 13.22 8.38
C PRO A 53 9.35 13.52 8.87
N ARG A 54 8.95 12.83 9.96
CA ARG A 54 7.61 12.95 10.57
C ARG A 54 6.48 12.66 9.60
N THR A 55 6.70 11.75 8.67
CA THR A 55 5.69 11.21 7.77
C THR A 55 5.21 9.88 8.31
N HIS A 56 3.90 9.72 8.46
CA HIS A 56 3.24 8.49 8.92
C HIS A 56 2.10 8.15 7.95
N ASP A 57 1.90 6.88 7.65
CA ASP A 57 0.91 6.36 6.69
C ASP A 57 0.91 7.14 5.36
N PRO A 58 2.05 7.16 4.63
CA PRO A 58 2.14 7.91 3.40
C PRO A 58 1.35 7.26 2.28
N CYS A 59 0.44 8.01 1.66
CA CYS A 59 -0.17 7.66 0.38
C CYS A 59 0.41 8.55 -0.71
N ILE A 60 0.98 7.93 -1.76
CA ILE A 60 1.58 8.66 -2.88
C ILE A 60 0.64 8.72 -4.07
N ALA A 61 0.55 9.90 -4.70
CA ALA A 61 -0.14 10.12 -5.96
C ALA A 61 0.75 10.92 -6.92
N ARG A 62 0.44 10.85 -8.22
CA ARG A 62 1.13 11.62 -9.26
C ARG A 62 0.13 12.37 -10.12
N GLU A 63 0.43 13.63 -10.40
CA GLU A 63 -0.24 14.41 -11.45
C GLU A 63 0.82 15.09 -12.32
N GLY A 64 0.79 14.82 -13.61
CA GLY A 64 1.81 15.30 -14.54
C GLY A 64 3.22 14.80 -14.18
N ASN A 65 4.13 15.74 -13.95
CA ASN A 65 5.51 15.46 -13.53
C ASN A 65 5.76 15.64 -12.03
N ARG A 66 4.71 15.85 -11.24
CA ARG A 66 4.83 16.09 -9.80
C ARG A 66 4.24 14.95 -8.99
N TYR A 67 4.92 14.62 -7.91
CA TYR A 67 4.52 13.60 -6.93
C TYR A 67 4.01 14.28 -5.66
N TYR A 68 3.01 13.69 -5.05
CA TYR A 68 2.36 14.18 -3.83
C TYR A 68 2.28 13.03 -2.82
N VAL A 69 2.74 13.25 -1.61
CA VAL A 69 2.59 12.33 -0.49
C VAL A 69 1.65 12.96 0.53
N PHE A 70 0.51 12.33 0.73
CA PHE A 70 -0.46 12.64 1.77
C PHE A 70 -0.13 11.80 3.01
N ALA A 71 -0.29 12.35 4.20
CA ALA A 71 0.10 11.63 5.42
C ALA A 71 -0.86 11.91 6.59
N THR A 72 -0.84 11.00 7.54
CA THR A 72 -1.53 11.12 8.84
C THR A 72 -1.07 12.35 9.61
N GLY A 73 -2.00 13.00 10.30
CA GLY A 73 -1.73 14.02 11.33
C GLY A 73 -1.87 15.45 10.84
N ARG A 74 -1.07 16.35 11.44
CA ARG A 74 -1.13 17.80 11.18
C ARG A 74 0.15 18.33 10.56
N ALA A 75 -0.02 19.32 9.69
CA ALA A 75 1.04 20.21 9.27
C ALA A 75 1.46 21.16 10.42
N PRO A 76 2.63 21.80 10.33
CA PRO A 76 3.10 22.73 11.37
C PRO A 76 2.18 23.95 11.60
N ASP A 77 1.40 24.35 10.61
CA ASP A 77 0.39 25.42 10.68
C ASP A 77 -0.95 24.97 11.28
N GLY A 78 -1.10 23.67 11.59
CA GLY A 78 -2.30 23.08 12.18
C GLY A 78 -3.23 22.39 11.19
N GLY A 79 -2.99 22.54 9.89
CA GLY A 79 -3.80 21.89 8.84
C GLY A 79 -3.74 20.38 8.89
N GLN A 80 -4.83 19.72 8.54
CA GLN A 80 -5.01 18.27 8.62
C GLN A 80 -4.58 17.59 7.33
N LEU A 81 -4.00 16.39 7.45
CA LEU A 81 -3.48 15.58 6.34
C LEU A 81 -2.44 16.35 5.52
N PRO A 82 -1.21 16.53 6.07
CA PRO A 82 -0.15 17.28 5.41
C PRO A 82 0.24 16.65 4.07
N ILE A 83 0.54 17.51 3.09
CA ILE A 83 0.92 17.15 1.73
C ILE A 83 2.37 17.52 1.51
N ARG A 84 3.16 16.56 1.04
CA ARG A 84 4.54 16.77 0.58
C ARG A 84 4.60 16.60 -0.93
N CYS A 85 5.38 17.46 -1.58
CA CYS A 85 5.55 17.47 -3.03
C CYS A 85 7.00 17.21 -3.40
N SER A 86 7.19 16.53 -4.54
CA SER A 86 8.49 16.31 -5.18
C SER A 86 8.33 16.29 -6.70
N THR A 87 9.40 16.63 -7.43
CA THR A 87 9.47 16.43 -8.90
C THR A 87 10.47 15.34 -9.29
N ASP A 88 11.26 14.82 -8.34
CA ASP A 88 12.34 13.87 -8.56
C ASP A 88 12.33 12.66 -7.62
N LEU A 89 11.33 12.60 -6.70
CA LEU A 89 11.17 11.56 -5.66
C LEU A 89 12.25 11.56 -4.57
N THR A 90 13.24 12.44 -4.65
CA THR A 90 14.35 12.53 -3.70
C THR A 90 14.25 13.73 -2.78
N GLU A 91 14.00 14.92 -3.32
CA GLU A 91 13.78 16.14 -2.52
C GLU A 91 12.27 16.33 -2.28
N TRP A 92 11.87 16.31 -1.01
CA TRP A 92 10.48 16.48 -0.59
C TRP A 92 10.31 17.80 0.16
N ARG A 93 9.23 18.52 -0.13
CA ARG A 93 8.87 19.76 0.54
C ARG A 93 7.42 19.71 0.99
N LEU A 94 7.16 20.15 2.21
CA LEU A 94 5.79 20.38 2.67
C LEU A 94 5.17 21.47 1.78
N CYS A 95 4.09 21.14 1.07
CA CYS A 95 3.49 22.04 0.09
C CYS A 95 2.01 22.34 0.37
N GLY A 96 1.46 21.86 1.49
CA GLY A 96 0.10 22.14 1.92
C GLY A 96 -0.48 21.07 2.83
N HIS A 97 -1.78 21.11 2.94
CA HIS A 97 -2.61 20.16 3.69
C HIS A 97 -3.99 20.05 3.00
N VAL A 98 -4.78 19.05 3.40
CA VAL A 98 -6.11 18.84 2.79
C VAL A 98 -7.14 19.79 3.40
N PHE A 99 -7.16 19.92 4.72
CA PHE A 99 -8.11 20.79 5.43
C PHE A 99 -7.38 21.72 6.38
N ASP A 100 -7.81 22.97 6.47
CA ASP A 100 -7.25 23.99 7.39
C ASP A 100 -7.47 23.61 8.86
N ALA A 101 -8.56 22.89 9.13
CA ALA A 101 -8.94 22.41 10.45
C ALA A 101 -9.67 21.07 10.37
N LEU A 102 -9.86 20.44 11.51
CA LEU A 102 -10.72 19.25 11.61
C LEU A 102 -12.16 19.62 11.19
N PRO A 103 -12.78 18.93 10.20
CA PRO A 103 -14.17 19.19 9.82
C PRO A 103 -15.12 19.15 11.03
N ALA A 104 -15.97 20.16 11.16
CA ALA A 104 -16.83 20.34 12.33
C ALA A 104 -17.70 19.11 12.64
N TRP A 105 -18.26 18.48 11.62
CA TRP A 105 -19.09 17.27 11.78
C TRP A 105 -18.33 16.08 12.38
N ILE A 106 -17.01 15.99 12.15
CA ILE A 106 -16.18 14.95 12.78
C ILE A 106 -16.06 15.18 14.28
N HIS A 107 -15.93 16.44 14.70
CA HIS A 107 -15.90 16.76 16.12
C HIS A 107 -17.17 16.34 16.83
N GLU A 108 -18.34 16.47 16.17
CA GLU A 108 -19.62 16.00 16.68
C GLU A 108 -19.70 14.47 16.69
N ALA A 109 -19.28 13.82 15.57
CA ALA A 109 -19.34 12.36 15.43
C ALA A 109 -18.35 11.61 16.32
N SER A 110 -17.18 12.21 16.58
CA SER A 110 -16.11 11.61 17.38
C SER A 110 -15.34 12.69 18.14
N PRO A 111 -15.83 13.15 19.32
CA PRO A 111 -15.21 14.24 20.09
C PRO A 111 -13.78 13.94 20.55
N ARG A 112 -13.35 12.68 20.53
CA ARG A 112 -12.00 12.25 20.89
C ARG A 112 -11.02 12.35 19.76
N THR A 113 -11.47 12.47 18.49
CA THR A 113 -10.60 12.66 17.33
C THR A 113 -9.81 13.96 17.46
N ARG A 114 -8.52 13.88 17.25
CA ARG A 114 -7.61 15.02 17.26
C ARG A 114 -7.05 15.31 15.87
N ASP A 115 -6.72 14.27 15.16
CA ASP A 115 -6.09 14.32 13.84
C ASP A 115 -6.80 13.37 12.88
N LEU A 116 -6.70 13.64 11.58
CA LEU A 116 -7.14 12.74 10.52
C LEU A 116 -6.01 11.79 10.16
N TRP A 117 -6.37 10.53 9.81
CA TRP A 117 -5.42 9.43 9.67
C TRP A 117 -5.52 8.73 8.32
N ALA A 118 -4.41 8.08 7.95
CA ALA A 118 -4.29 7.11 6.87
C ALA A 118 -5.04 7.52 5.58
N PRO A 119 -4.61 8.62 4.92
CA PRO A 119 -5.21 9.03 3.66
C PRO A 119 -4.90 8.03 2.54
N ASP A 120 -5.87 7.77 1.66
CA ASP A 120 -5.70 7.09 0.38
C ASP A 120 -6.21 7.95 -0.75
N VAL A 121 -5.41 8.14 -1.79
CA VAL A 121 -5.77 8.98 -2.94
C VAL A 121 -5.84 8.15 -4.21
N SER A 122 -7.00 8.18 -4.86
CA SER A 122 -7.27 7.44 -6.09
C SER A 122 -7.91 8.37 -7.13
N PHE A 123 -7.61 8.15 -8.41
CA PHE A 123 -8.21 8.91 -9.51
C PHE A 123 -9.19 8.04 -10.29
N PHE A 124 -10.45 8.42 -10.27
CA PHE A 124 -11.51 7.82 -11.10
C PHE A 124 -12.63 8.81 -11.35
N SER A 125 -13.47 8.56 -12.35
CA SER A 125 -14.58 9.46 -12.72
C SER A 125 -14.17 10.92 -12.91
N GLY A 126 -12.94 11.16 -13.38
CA GLY A 126 -12.44 12.49 -13.74
C GLY A 126 -12.00 13.37 -12.58
N LYS A 127 -11.88 12.85 -11.35
CA LYS A 127 -11.40 13.58 -10.19
C LYS A 127 -10.61 12.69 -9.22
N PHE A 128 -9.80 13.31 -8.38
CA PHE A 128 -9.15 12.66 -7.25
C PHE A 128 -10.14 12.47 -6.10
N HIS A 129 -10.10 11.27 -5.53
CA HIS A 129 -10.85 10.88 -4.35
C HIS A 129 -9.85 10.60 -3.25
N LEU A 130 -9.92 11.34 -2.15
CA LEU A 130 -9.11 11.14 -0.97
C LEU A 130 -10.01 10.58 0.13
N TYR A 131 -9.77 9.31 0.48
CA TYR A 131 -10.41 8.67 1.63
C TYR A 131 -9.51 8.85 2.84
N TYR A 132 -10.08 9.14 4.00
CA TYR A 132 -9.33 9.37 5.22
C TYR A 132 -10.11 8.87 6.43
N ALA A 133 -9.39 8.50 7.48
CA ALA A 133 -10.01 8.00 8.71
C ALA A 133 -10.05 9.07 9.80
N TYR A 134 -11.08 9.00 10.63
CA TYR A 134 -11.17 9.68 11.92
C TYR A 134 -11.44 8.68 13.03
N SER A 135 -10.72 8.78 14.14
CA SER A 135 -10.83 7.86 15.27
C SER A 135 -10.15 8.41 16.52
N ALA A 136 -10.07 7.57 17.54
CA ALA A 136 -9.20 7.73 18.69
C ALA A 136 -8.48 6.41 18.99
N PHE A 137 -7.31 6.51 19.61
CA PHE A 137 -6.49 5.33 19.90
C PHE A 137 -7.22 4.31 20.79
N GLY A 138 -7.16 3.04 20.42
CA GLY A 138 -7.69 1.92 21.20
C GLY A 138 -9.20 1.72 21.14
N VAL A 139 -9.89 2.37 20.20
CA VAL A 139 -11.32 2.18 19.96
C VAL A 139 -11.60 1.81 18.50
N ASN A 140 -12.78 1.24 18.24
CA ASN A 140 -13.30 1.02 16.90
C ASN A 140 -14.60 1.82 16.60
N ALA A 141 -14.94 2.76 17.48
CA ALA A 141 -15.89 3.82 17.17
C ALA A 141 -15.22 4.84 16.24
N SER A 142 -15.14 4.48 14.97
CA SER A 142 -14.31 5.13 13.96
C SER A 142 -15.07 5.37 12.66
N GLY A 143 -14.53 6.15 11.74
CA GLY A 143 -15.11 6.30 10.43
C GLY A 143 -14.12 6.65 9.35
N ILE A 144 -14.50 6.31 8.13
CA ILE A 144 -13.84 6.68 6.88
C ILE A 144 -14.70 7.71 6.18
N ALA A 145 -14.10 8.81 5.78
CA ALA A 145 -14.73 9.89 5.05
C ALA A 145 -14.05 10.12 3.70
N LEU A 146 -14.66 10.95 2.86
CA LEU A 146 -14.21 11.24 1.51
C LEU A 146 -14.06 12.74 1.32
N ALA A 147 -12.95 13.14 0.69
CA ALA A 147 -12.80 14.44 0.06
C ALA A 147 -12.49 14.26 -1.43
N THR A 148 -12.88 15.23 -2.26
CA THR A 148 -12.61 15.19 -3.71
C THR A 148 -11.96 16.47 -4.20
N ASN A 149 -11.13 16.35 -5.25
CA ASN A 149 -10.50 17.48 -5.93
C ASN A 149 -10.34 17.19 -7.43
N GLU A 150 -10.40 18.22 -8.27
CA GLU A 150 -10.17 18.05 -9.72
C GLU A 150 -8.69 17.96 -10.08
N THR A 151 -7.79 18.45 -9.22
CA THR A 151 -6.34 18.50 -9.43
C THR A 151 -5.59 18.38 -8.10
N LEU A 152 -4.36 17.92 -8.13
CA LEU A 152 -3.44 17.93 -6.97
C LEU A 152 -2.50 19.14 -6.97
N ASP A 153 -2.49 19.94 -8.06
CA ASP A 153 -1.61 21.10 -8.17
C ASP A 153 -2.22 22.34 -7.45
N PRO A 154 -1.65 22.78 -6.31
CA PRO A 154 -2.15 23.95 -5.57
C PRO A 154 -2.11 25.27 -6.38
N ALA A 155 -1.32 25.34 -7.46
CA ALA A 155 -1.29 26.50 -8.34
C ALA A 155 -2.43 26.52 -9.37
N ASN A 156 -3.16 25.42 -9.52
CA ASN A 156 -4.29 25.35 -10.43
C ASN A 156 -5.52 26.04 -9.79
N PRO A 157 -6.24 26.95 -10.50
CA PRO A 157 -7.41 27.64 -9.95
C PRO A 157 -8.58 26.72 -9.57
N LYS A 158 -8.57 25.45 -10.02
CA LYS A 158 -9.55 24.43 -9.66
C LYS A 158 -9.15 23.64 -8.40
N TYR A 159 -7.98 23.91 -7.82
CA TYR A 159 -7.53 23.22 -6.62
C TYR A 159 -8.42 23.57 -5.43
N HIS A 160 -9.23 22.63 -5.03
CA HIS A 160 -10.07 22.73 -3.85
C HIS A 160 -10.51 21.37 -3.37
N TRP A 161 -10.20 21.04 -2.12
CA TRP A 161 -10.68 19.80 -1.50
C TRP A 161 -12.10 20.00 -0.98
N ASN A 162 -13.07 19.33 -1.63
CA ASN A 162 -14.46 19.31 -1.20
C ASN A 162 -14.65 18.17 -0.20
N ASP A 163 -15.09 18.48 1.01
CA ASP A 163 -15.48 17.47 2.01
C ASP A 163 -16.82 16.85 1.61
N GLU A 164 -16.78 15.60 1.21
CA GLU A 164 -17.95 14.80 0.83
C GLU A 164 -18.56 14.06 2.05
N GLY A 165 -17.92 14.16 3.22
CA GLY A 165 -18.39 13.59 4.47
C GLY A 165 -18.26 12.05 4.55
N LEU A 166 -19.03 11.46 5.46
CA LEU A 166 -18.96 10.06 5.84
C LEU A 166 -19.17 9.07 4.67
N VAL A 167 -18.34 8.03 4.61
CA VAL A 167 -18.45 6.87 3.70
C VAL A 167 -18.86 5.62 4.47
N LEU A 168 -18.11 5.31 5.54
CA LEU A 168 -18.29 4.12 6.37
C LEU A 168 -17.98 4.46 7.83
N LYS A 169 -18.69 3.85 8.75
CA LYS A 169 -18.36 3.91 10.18
C LYS A 169 -18.41 2.53 10.80
N SER A 170 -17.68 2.36 11.88
CA SER A 170 -17.82 1.28 12.84
C SER A 170 -18.19 1.85 14.22
N THR A 171 -18.75 0.99 15.03
CA THR A 171 -19.18 1.25 16.42
C THR A 171 -18.51 0.25 17.36
N GLU A 172 -18.61 0.46 18.65
CA GLU A 172 -18.05 -0.46 19.64
C GLU A 172 -18.65 -1.88 19.57
N SER A 173 -19.83 -2.03 18.97
CA SER A 173 -20.49 -3.34 18.78
C SER A 173 -20.04 -4.08 17.51
N ASP A 174 -19.31 -3.42 16.61
CA ASP A 174 -18.80 -4.06 15.40
C ASP A 174 -17.53 -4.87 15.72
N ASP A 175 -17.30 -5.94 14.96
CA ASP A 175 -16.09 -6.77 15.07
C ASP A 175 -14.93 -6.28 14.19
N PHE A 176 -15.06 -5.11 13.59
CA PHE A 176 -14.04 -4.47 12.74
C PHE A 176 -13.84 -3.00 13.13
N ASN A 177 -12.78 -2.40 12.61
CA ASN A 177 -12.46 -0.98 12.80
C ASN A 177 -12.45 -0.29 11.43
N ALA A 178 -13.27 0.76 11.26
CA ALA A 178 -13.39 1.52 10.02
C ALA A 178 -12.30 2.60 9.92
N ILE A 179 -11.04 2.19 9.74
CA ILE A 179 -9.88 3.05 9.45
C ILE A 179 -9.02 2.42 8.37
N ASP A 180 -7.97 3.09 7.96
CA ASP A 180 -6.97 2.67 6.97
C ASP A 180 -7.60 2.29 5.63
N PRO A 181 -8.33 3.22 4.97
CA PRO A 181 -8.91 2.96 3.67
C PRO A 181 -7.86 2.82 2.58
N ASN A 182 -8.11 1.95 1.60
CA ASN A 182 -7.42 1.95 0.32
C ASN A 182 -8.38 1.58 -0.80
N ILE A 183 -8.28 2.25 -1.94
CA ILE A 183 -9.10 1.99 -3.12
C ILE A 183 -8.29 1.24 -4.18
N VAL A 184 -8.87 0.16 -4.68
CA VAL A 184 -8.40 -0.53 -5.89
C VAL A 184 -9.50 -0.54 -6.95
N LEU A 185 -9.14 -0.27 -8.20
CA LEU A 185 -10.04 -0.46 -9.34
C LEU A 185 -9.93 -1.89 -9.86
N ASP A 186 -11.08 -2.55 -10.04
CA ASP A 186 -11.09 -3.88 -10.67
C ASP A 186 -10.86 -3.78 -12.18
N GLY A 187 -10.79 -4.93 -12.88
CA GLY A 187 -10.57 -4.99 -14.32
C GLY A 187 -11.63 -4.30 -15.17
N ASN A 188 -12.76 -3.92 -14.58
CA ASN A 188 -13.86 -3.18 -15.22
C ASN A 188 -13.89 -1.71 -14.78
N GLY A 189 -12.88 -1.23 -14.04
CA GLY A 189 -12.82 0.14 -13.52
C GLY A 189 -13.76 0.39 -12.35
N GLN A 190 -14.27 -0.66 -11.67
CA GLN A 190 -15.13 -0.50 -10.50
C GLN A 190 -14.30 -0.38 -9.24
N PRO A 191 -14.51 0.66 -8.41
CA PRO A 191 -13.74 0.85 -7.19
C PRO A 191 -14.20 -0.08 -6.05
N TRP A 192 -13.21 -0.60 -5.32
CA TRP A 192 -13.37 -1.39 -4.12
C TRP A 192 -12.52 -0.79 -3.01
N MET A 193 -13.07 -0.66 -1.82
CA MET A 193 -12.37 -0.12 -0.66
C MET A 193 -12.01 -1.26 0.29
N SER A 194 -10.71 -1.53 0.46
CA SER A 194 -10.19 -2.29 1.59
C SER A 194 -9.96 -1.36 2.77
N PHE A 195 -10.11 -1.87 3.99
CA PHE A 195 -9.96 -1.11 5.22
C PHE A 195 -9.83 -2.05 6.43
N GLY A 196 -9.41 -1.52 7.55
CA GLY A 196 -9.44 -2.26 8.81
C GLY A 196 -8.10 -2.24 9.55
N SER A 197 -8.21 -2.30 10.86
CA SER A 197 -7.10 -2.30 11.81
C SER A 197 -7.51 -3.09 13.02
N PHE A 198 -6.71 -4.08 13.38
CA PHE A 198 -6.95 -4.99 14.51
C PHE A 198 -8.31 -5.72 14.43
N TRP A 199 -9.02 -5.88 15.54
CA TRP A 199 -10.32 -6.58 15.66
C TRP A 199 -10.35 -7.89 14.87
N SER A 200 -11.23 -8.02 13.87
CA SER A 200 -11.33 -9.20 13.01
C SER A 200 -10.57 -9.05 11.67
N GLY A 201 -9.60 -8.13 11.62
CA GLY A 201 -8.70 -7.95 10.49
C GLY A 201 -9.26 -7.10 9.35
N ILE A 202 -8.71 -7.32 8.17
CA ILE A 202 -8.94 -6.50 6.98
C ILE A 202 -10.24 -6.87 6.28
N LYS A 203 -11.03 -5.85 5.99
CA LYS A 203 -12.32 -5.93 5.32
C LYS A 203 -12.31 -5.24 3.97
N MET A 204 -13.37 -5.47 3.18
CA MET A 204 -13.58 -4.79 1.91
C MET A 204 -15.06 -4.54 1.65
N ARG A 205 -15.35 -3.41 1.05
CA ARG A 205 -16.66 -3.02 0.55
C ARG A 205 -16.56 -2.51 -0.88
N ARG A 206 -17.63 -2.70 -1.64
CA ARG A 206 -17.73 -2.09 -2.97
C ARG A 206 -18.10 -0.63 -2.88
N ILE A 207 -17.48 0.19 -3.72
CA ILE A 207 -17.76 1.62 -3.86
C ILE A 207 -18.59 1.85 -5.13
N ASP A 208 -19.51 2.78 -5.08
CA ASP A 208 -20.21 3.28 -6.25
C ASP A 208 -19.32 4.29 -6.98
N VAL A 209 -19.01 4.01 -8.24
CA VAL A 209 -18.05 4.76 -9.05
C VAL A 209 -18.47 6.22 -9.29
N THR A 210 -19.76 6.53 -9.21
CA THR A 210 -20.30 7.88 -9.45
C THR A 210 -20.21 8.76 -8.21
N SER A 211 -20.58 8.21 -7.07
CA SER A 211 -20.65 8.96 -5.81
C SER A 211 -19.38 8.87 -4.96
N GLY A 212 -18.53 7.88 -5.19
CA GLY A 212 -17.41 7.58 -4.29
C GLY A 212 -17.81 7.03 -2.92
N LYS A 213 -19.11 6.74 -2.71
CA LYS A 213 -19.66 6.20 -1.46
C LYS A 213 -19.83 4.68 -1.55
N LEU A 214 -20.25 4.04 -0.45
CA LEU A 214 -20.56 2.62 -0.48
C LEU A 214 -21.63 2.28 -1.51
N SER A 215 -21.43 1.22 -2.27
CA SER A 215 -22.39 0.71 -3.23
C SER A 215 -23.66 0.21 -2.51
N ALA A 216 -24.82 0.72 -2.92
CA ALA A 216 -26.12 0.20 -2.48
C ALA A 216 -26.49 -1.12 -3.16
N LYS A 217 -25.85 -1.43 -4.31
CA LYS A 217 -26.10 -2.65 -5.09
C LYS A 217 -25.34 -3.87 -4.56
N ASP A 218 -24.19 -3.63 -3.91
CA ASP A 218 -23.38 -4.66 -3.27
C ASP A 218 -23.04 -4.21 -1.85
N THR A 219 -23.82 -4.70 -0.90
CA THR A 219 -23.69 -4.35 0.53
C THR A 219 -22.86 -5.36 1.31
N LYS A 220 -22.30 -6.38 0.63
CA LYS A 220 -21.51 -7.42 1.29
C LYS A 220 -20.25 -6.86 1.91
N LEU A 221 -19.97 -7.28 3.14
CA LEU A 221 -18.70 -7.09 3.82
C LEU A 221 -17.81 -8.31 3.56
N TYR A 222 -16.72 -8.12 2.83
CA TYR A 222 -15.76 -9.17 2.54
C TYR A 222 -14.65 -9.14 3.58
N SER A 223 -14.16 -10.31 4.01
CA SER A 223 -12.97 -10.44 4.86
C SER A 223 -11.80 -10.85 3.98
N LEU A 224 -10.69 -10.12 4.04
CA LEU A 224 -9.52 -10.32 3.17
C LEU A 224 -8.35 -10.99 3.88
N ALA A 225 -8.02 -10.53 5.09
CA ALA A 225 -6.87 -10.98 5.85
C ALA A 225 -7.13 -10.87 7.35
N ALA A 226 -6.47 -11.73 8.12
CA ALA A 226 -6.54 -11.75 9.56
C ALA A 226 -5.21 -12.19 10.17
N ARG A 227 -4.85 -11.65 11.32
CA ARG A 227 -3.63 -12.03 12.03
C ARG A 227 -3.96 -13.02 13.15
N VAL A 228 -3.52 -14.25 13.00
CA VAL A 228 -3.60 -15.21 14.10
C VAL A 228 -2.53 -14.84 15.14
N LYS A 229 -2.96 -14.58 16.38
CA LYS A 229 -2.07 -14.20 17.48
C LYS A 229 -1.14 -15.38 17.83
N PRO A 230 0.20 -15.19 17.85
CA PRO A 230 1.12 -16.17 18.38
C PRO A 230 0.84 -16.42 19.88
N GLU A 231 1.05 -17.64 20.37
CA GLU A 231 0.85 -18.00 21.79
C GLU A 231 1.65 -17.11 22.75
N ASN A 232 2.83 -16.65 22.34
CA ASN A 232 3.75 -15.81 23.12
C ASN A 232 3.73 -14.32 22.70
N ALA A 233 2.64 -13.84 22.09
CA ALA A 233 2.54 -12.42 21.73
C ALA A 233 2.51 -11.54 22.98
N GLU A 234 3.03 -10.30 22.84
CA GLU A 234 2.94 -9.27 23.88
C GLU A 234 1.50 -9.12 24.41
N PRO A 235 1.34 -8.68 25.66
CA PRO A 235 0.02 -8.44 26.24
C PRO A 235 -0.82 -7.53 25.35
N ARG A 236 -2.08 -7.87 25.22
CA ARG A 236 -3.04 -7.05 24.51
C ARG A 236 -3.08 -5.63 25.07
N PRO A 237 -2.97 -4.59 24.23
CA PRO A 237 -3.15 -3.21 24.67
C PRO A 237 -4.51 -3.00 25.39
N PRO A 238 -4.58 -2.15 26.41
CA PRO A 238 -5.85 -1.85 27.08
C PRO A 238 -6.90 -1.34 26.08
N GLY A 239 -8.15 -1.75 26.27
CA GLY A 239 -9.27 -1.32 25.43
C GLY A 239 -9.55 -2.19 24.21
N LEU A 240 -8.61 -3.05 23.77
CA LEU A 240 -8.86 -3.95 22.65
C LEU A 240 -9.56 -5.25 23.09
N PRO A 241 -10.37 -5.88 22.22
CA PRO A 241 -11.06 -7.14 22.52
C PRO A 241 -10.05 -8.29 22.73
N ALA A 242 -10.48 -9.35 23.39
CA ALA A 242 -9.60 -10.49 23.73
C ALA A 242 -9.02 -11.20 22.49
N ASN A 243 -9.75 -11.18 21.38
CA ASN A 243 -9.39 -11.78 20.09
C ASN A 243 -8.78 -10.77 19.10
N TRP A 244 -8.27 -9.63 19.59
CA TRP A 244 -7.65 -8.64 18.72
C TRP A 244 -6.53 -9.21 17.85
N GLN A 245 -6.37 -8.63 16.69
CA GLN A 245 -5.38 -9.05 15.70
C GLN A 245 -4.50 -7.86 15.32
N ALA A 246 -3.18 -8.06 15.37
CA ALA A 246 -2.22 -7.02 14.99
C ALA A 246 -1.97 -7.05 13.47
N ILE A 247 -2.95 -6.59 12.72
CA ILE A 247 -2.93 -6.39 11.27
C ILE A 247 -3.69 -5.12 10.95
N GLU A 248 -3.13 -4.27 10.06
CA GLU A 248 -3.76 -3.03 9.61
C GLU A 248 -3.15 -2.52 8.29
N ALA A 249 -3.54 -1.31 7.87
CA ALA A 249 -3.00 -0.60 6.71
C ALA A 249 -3.03 -1.44 5.42
N PRO A 250 -4.20 -1.93 4.96
CA PRO A 250 -4.28 -2.66 3.71
C PRO A 250 -4.01 -1.75 2.52
N PHE A 251 -3.23 -2.23 1.55
CA PHE A 251 -3.08 -1.61 0.23
C PHE A 251 -3.15 -2.66 -0.86
N ILE A 252 -3.97 -2.47 -1.89
CA ILE A 252 -4.13 -3.42 -2.97
C ILE A 252 -3.70 -2.80 -4.29
N VAL A 253 -2.81 -3.48 -5.01
CA VAL A 253 -2.42 -3.14 -6.38
C VAL A 253 -2.67 -4.32 -7.30
N ARG A 254 -2.97 -4.05 -8.56
CA ARG A 254 -3.09 -5.07 -9.58
C ARG A 254 -1.80 -5.16 -10.38
N HIS A 255 -1.19 -6.35 -10.41
CA HIS A 255 -0.05 -6.62 -11.29
C HIS A 255 -0.29 -7.91 -12.08
N GLY A 256 -0.29 -7.79 -13.41
CA GLY A 256 -0.64 -8.91 -14.30
C GLY A 256 -2.07 -9.44 -14.06
N GLU A 257 -2.17 -10.73 -13.75
CA GLU A 257 -3.45 -11.40 -13.50
C GLU A 257 -3.88 -11.37 -12.02
N PHE A 258 -3.05 -10.81 -11.12
CA PHE A 258 -3.27 -10.88 -9.69
C PHE A 258 -3.49 -9.49 -9.08
N TYR A 259 -4.24 -9.47 -8.01
CA TYR A 259 -4.31 -8.40 -7.01
C TYR A 259 -3.40 -8.79 -5.86
N TYR A 260 -2.52 -7.90 -5.45
CA TYR A 260 -1.61 -8.08 -4.32
C TYR A 260 -2.10 -7.22 -3.18
N LEU A 261 -2.42 -7.88 -2.07
CA LEU A 261 -2.81 -7.22 -0.81
C LEU A 261 -1.57 -7.12 0.08
N PHE A 262 -1.10 -5.91 0.26
CA PHE A 262 -0.10 -5.54 1.25
C PHE A 262 -0.81 -5.22 2.56
N VAL A 263 -0.20 -5.56 3.68
CA VAL A 263 -0.71 -5.26 5.03
C VAL A 263 0.46 -5.09 5.98
N SER A 264 0.28 -4.27 7.01
CA SER A 264 1.23 -4.14 8.10
C SER A 264 0.85 -5.09 9.23
N PHE A 265 1.77 -6.02 9.58
CA PHE A 265 1.64 -6.89 10.74
C PHE A 265 2.33 -6.29 11.95
N ASP A 266 1.85 -6.64 13.14
CA ASP A 266 2.37 -6.30 14.45
C ASP A 266 2.10 -4.82 14.84
N LEU A 267 3.00 -4.07 15.42
CA LEU A 267 2.65 -2.85 16.14
C LEU A 267 3.39 -1.61 15.61
N CYS A 268 2.64 -0.57 15.23
CA CYS A 268 3.14 0.78 14.98
C CYS A 268 3.22 1.63 16.25
N CYS A 269 3.56 2.90 16.05
CA CYS A 269 3.25 4.02 16.96
C CYS A 269 3.94 3.91 18.33
N ARG A 270 5.04 3.15 18.42
CA ARG A 270 5.84 2.91 19.63
C ARG A 270 7.28 3.45 19.53
N GLY A 271 7.56 4.28 18.51
CA GLY A 271 8.90 4.78 18.27
C GLY A 271 9.90 3.64 18.07
N THR A 272 10.99 3.63 18.81
CA THR A 272 12.03 2.58 18.74
C THR A 272 11.55 1.18 19.15
N LYS A 273 10.34 1.03 19.68
CA LYS A 273 9.71 -0.24 20.04
C LYS A 273 8.66 -0.70 19.03
N SER A 274 8.54 -0.01 17.89
CA SER A 274 7.65 -0.40 16.81
C SER A 274 8.16 -1.69 16.15
N THR A 275 7.25 -2.63 15.89
CA THR A 275 7.55 -3.95 15.35
C THR A 275 6.87 -4.23 14.02
N TYR A 276 6.34 -3.19 13.38
CA TYR A 276 5.72 -3.30 12.06
C TYR A 276 6.59 -4.05 11.07
N ARG A 277 5.96 -4.76 10.19
CA ARG A 277 6.55 -5.38 9.00
C ARG A 277 5.51 -5.49 7.92
N ILE A 278 5.90 -5.25 6.69
CA ILE A 278 5.03 -5.31 5.52
C ILE A 278 4.96 -6.75 5.04
N MET A 279 3.73 -7.26 4.95
CA MET A 279 3.41 -8.60 4.47
C MET A 279 2.59 -8.49 3.19
N VAL A 280 2.65 -9.50 2.33
CA VAL A 280 1.89 -9.53 1.08
C VAL A 280 1.28 -10.89 0.78
N GLY A 281 0.09 -10.87 0.21
CA GLY A 281 -0.55 -12.03 -0.40
C GLY A 281 -1.20 -11.66 -1.72
N ARG A 282 -1.61 -12.64 -2.52
CA ARG A 282 -2.22 -12.37 -3.83
C ARG A 282 -3.49 -13.15 -4.07
N SER A 283 -4.34 -12.61 -4.95
CA SER A 283 -5.59 -13.21 -5.39
C SER A 283 -5.88 -12.85 -6.84
N ARG A 284 -6.69 -13.64 -7.54
CA ARG A 284 -7.20 -13.28 -8.88
C ARG A 284 -8.40 -12.34 -8.85
N LYS A 285 -8.93 -12.03 -7.66
CA LYS A 285 -10.07 -11.12 -7.47
C LYS A 285 -9.74 -10.11 -6.37
N PRO A 286 -10.18 -8.85 -6.48
CA PRO A 286 -9.95 -7.86 -5.45
C PRO A 286 -10.54 -8.29 -4.09
N SER A 287 -11.66 -9.01 -4.09
CA SER A 287 -12.33 -9.50 -2.89
C SER A 287 -11.77 -10.83 -2.35
N GLY A 288 -10.62 -11.29 -2.84
CA GLY A 288 -9.98 -12.53 -2.40
C GLY A 288 -10.57 -13.82 -3.00
N PRO A 289 -10.22 -15.01 -2.44
CA PRO A 289 -9.32 -15.17 -1.30
C PRO A 289 -7.86 -14.86 -1.64
N TYR A 290 -7.15 -14.27 -0.67
CA TYR A 290 -5.72 -13.98 -0.77
C TYR A 290 -4.91 -15.10 -0.12
N THR A 291 -3.79 -15.49 -0.77
CA THR A 291 -2.82 -16.46 -0.25
C THR A 291 -1.42 -15.91 -0.35
N ASP A 292 -0.54 -16.32 0.57
CA ASP A 292 0.88 -16.03 0.52
C ASP A 292 1.64 -16.95 -0.48
N ALA A 293 2.96 -16.82 -0.55
CA ALA A 293 3.81 -17.58 -1.46
C ALA A 293 3.82 -19.09 -1.15
N ASP A 294 3.56 -19.47 0.09
CA ASP A 294 3.47 -20.87 0.52
C ASP A 294 2.05 -21.44 0.36
N GLY A 295 1.11 -20.64 -0.19
CA GLY A 295 -0.28 -21.03 -0.39
C GLY A 295 -1.15 -20.93 0.87
N ARG A 296 -0.64 -20.37 1.98
CA ARG A 296 -1.41 -20.20 3.21
C ARG A 296 -2.41 -19.04 3.04
N PRO A 297 -3.70 -19.23 3.40
CA PRO A 297 -4.68 -18.16 3.32
C PRO A 297 -4.33 -16.99 4.27
N MET A 298 -4.44 -15.75 3.77
CA MET A 298 -4.24 -14.57 4.62
C MET A 298 -5.30 -14.46 5.74
N LEU A 299 -6.49 -15.01 5.54
CA LEU A 299 -7.51 -15.14 6.59
C LEU A 299 -7.10 -16.11 7.73
N ALA A 300 -6.13 -16.99 7.48
CA ALA A 300 -5.56 -17.90 8.47
C ALA A 300 -4.18 -17.41 8.98
N GLY A 301 -3.90 -16.13 8.88
CA GLY A 301 -2.64 -15.54 9.32
C GLY A 301 -1.48 -15.75 8.35
N GLY A 302 -1.75 -16.11 7.08
CA GLY A 302 -0.77 -16.13 5.99
C GLY A 302 -0.29 -14.71 5.65
N GLY A 303 0.81 -14.67 4.94
CA GLY A 303 1.45 -13.45 4.44
C GLY A 303 2.93 -13.69 4.19
N THR A 304 3.39 -13.39 2.97
CA THR A 304 4.82 -13.40 2.65
C THR A 304 5.44 -12.09 3.14
N GLN A 305 6.49 -12.17 3.95
CA GLN A 305 7.18 -10.98 4.44
C GLN A 305 7.92 -10.28 3.30
N LEU A 306 7.54 -9.03 3.03
CA LEU A 306 8.21 -8.18 2.05
C LEU A 306 9.33 -7.35 2.72
N LEU A 307 8.99 -6.63 3.79
CA LEU A 307 9.95 -5.82 4.56
C LEU A 307 9.82 -6.06 6.06
N ALA A 308 10.94 -6.00 6.75
CA ALA A 308 11.03 -5.90 8.20
C ALA A 308 12.07 -4.83 8.57
N GLY A 309 12.07 -4.39 9.83
CA GLY A 309 13.02 -3.41 10.34
C GLY A 309 14.48 -3.92 10.28
N ASN A 310 15.40 -2.98 10.23
CA ASN A 310 16.84 -3.20 10.31
C ASN A 310 17.45 -2.32 11.42
N GLU A 311 18.79 -2.25 11.51
CA GLU A 311 19.47 -1.45 12.54
C GLU A 311 19.21 0.06 12.42
N ARG A 312 18.92 0.56 11.22
CA ARG A 312 18.70 1.99 10.95
C ARG A 312 17.22 2.38 11.01
N TRP A 313 16.34 1.53 10.50
CA TRP A 313 14.91 1.78 10.35
C TRP A 313 14.10 0.66 10.99
N LEU A 314 13.24 1.02 11.92
CA LEU A 314 12.41 0.09 12.69
C LEU A 314 10.96 0.15 12.21
N GLY A 315 10.30 -0.97 12.27
CA GLY A 315 8.86 -1.06 12.06
C GLY A 315 8.36 -0.44 10.75
N PRO A 316 8.84 -0.88 9.54
CA PRO A 316 8.30 -0.40 8.28
C PRO A 316 6.84 -0.84 8.09
N GLY A 317 5.98 0.11 7.66
CA GLY A 317 4.55 -0.16 7.44
C GLY A 317 3.76 1.07 7.00
N GLY A 318 2.43 0.96 6.97
CA GLY A 318 1.54 2.00 6.47
C GLY A 318 1.84 2.34 5.02
N GLU A 319 1.91 1.31 4.20
CA GLU A 319 2.43 1.35 2.84
C GLU A 319 1.42 1.77 1.80
N SER A 320 1.91 2.36 0.71
CA SER A 320 1.22 2.57 -0.55
C SER A 320 2.11 2.21 -1.74
N VAL A 321 1.51 1.92 -2.89
CA VAL A 321 2.22 1.61 -4.13
C VAL A 321 1.87 2.64 -5.19
N LEU A 322 2.90 3.15 -5.88
CA LEU A 322 2.72 3.98 -7.07
C LEU A 322 3.15 3.19 -8.31
N GLU A 323 2.17 2.85 -9.15
CA GLU A 323 2.43 2.25 -10.46
C GLU A 323 2.90 3.33 -11.44
N ARG A 324 4.02 3.08 -12.15
CA ARG A 324 4.62 4.02 -13.12
C ARG A 324 5.17 3.25 -14.31
N PRO A 325 5.22 3.88 -15.51
CA PRO A 325 5.90 3.29 -16.69
C PRO A 325 7.39 2.99 -16.44
N GLU A 326 8.04 3.79 -15.58
CA GLU A 326 9.47 3.68 -15.24
C GLU A 326 9.77 2.58 -14.20
N GLY A 327 8.72 1.94 -13.65
CA GLY A 327 8.78 0.94 -12.60
C GLY A 327 8.03 1.39 -11.34
N ASP A 328 7.46 0.43 -10.64
CA ASP A 328 6.62 0.67 -9.47
C ASP A 328 7.45 1.10 -8.26
N LEU A 329 6.83 1.84 -7.35
CA LEU A 329 7.42 2.24 -6.08
C LEU A 329 6.57 1.73 -4.92
N LEU A 330 7.24 1.21 -3.89
CA LEU A 330 6.68 1.04 -2.56
C LEU A 330 7.03 2.26 -1.72
N VAL A 331 6.01 2.92 -1.18
CA VAL A 331 6.13 4.10 -0.33
C VAL A 331 5.52 3.77 1.03
N PHE A 332 6.27 4.00 2.11
CA PHE A 332 5.89 3.58 3.45
C PHE A 332 6.55 4.47 4.48
N HIS A 333 6.20 4.32 5.75
CA HIS A 333 6.97 4.93 6.82
C HIS A 333 7.81 3.88 7.56
N ALA A 334 8.90 4.34 8.17
CA ALA A 334 9.64 3.55 9.16
C ALA A 334 10.17 4.48 10.25
N TYR A 335 10.43 3.94 11.43
CA TYR A 335 10.89 4.72 12.58
C TYR A 335 12.41 4.75 12.63
N ASP A 336 12.97 5.95 12.68
CA ASP A 336 14.40 6.18 12.85
C ASP A 336 14.87 5.58 14.18
N ALA A 337 15.85 4.68 14.14
CA ALA A 337 16.31 3.94 15.31
C ALA A 337 16.94 4.86 16.39
N ALA A 338 17.49 6.03 15.99
CA ALA A 338 18.09 6.96 16.91
C ALA A 338 17.07 7.86 17.60
N THR A 339 15.99 8.24 16.91
CA THR A 339 15.02 9.24 17.40
C THR A 339 13.64 8.66 17.69
N GLY A 340 13.31 7.48 17.20
CA GLY A 340 11.97 6.90 17.26
C GLY A 340 10.92 7.63 16.45
N LYS A 341 11.28 8.60 15.61
CA LYS A 341 10.33 9.35 14.79
C LYS A 341 10.07 8.65 13.46
N PRO A 342 8.81 8.60 12.97
CA PRO A 342 8.52 8.08 11.65
C PRO A 342 9.10 8.98 10.57
N ALA A 343 9.50 8.38 9.46
CA ALA A 343 9.97 9.09 8.29
C ALA A 343 9.50 8.39 7.01
N LEU A 344 9.25 9.16 5.96
CA LEU A 344 8.96 8.65 4.63
C LEU A 344 10.11 7.77 4.16
N GLN A 345 9.77 6.62 3.58
CA GLN A 345 10.69 5.73 2.91
C GLN A 345 10.13 5.42 1.52
N ILE A 346 11.03 5.27 0.56
CA ILE A 346 10.69 4.87 -0.81
C ILE A 346 11.65 3.77 -1.25
N SER A 347 11.10 2.71 -1.82
CA SER A 347 11.84 1.64 -2.47
C SER A 347 11.31 1.40 -3.87
N ASP A 348 12.17 1.04 -4.82
CA ASP A 348 11.68 0.39 -6.03
C ASP A 348 10.89 -0.85 -5.62
N LEU A 349 9.77 -1.10 -6.29
CA LEU A 349 9.00 -2.32 -6.17
C LEU A 349 9.16 -3.12 -7.46
N THR A 350 10.02 -4.14 -7.42
CA THR A 350 10.28 -5.01 -8.57
C THR A 350 9.49 -6.31 -8.47
N TRP A 351 9.25 -6.96 -9.60
CA TRP A 351 8.44 -8.17 -9.66
C TRP A 351 9.29 -9.34 -10.15
N GLY A 352 9.37 -10.41 -9.37
CA GLY A 352 10.11 -11.61 -9.70
C GLY A 352 9.37 -12.88 -9.27
N HIS A 353 9.30 -13.90 -10.15
CA HIS A 353 8.60 -15.16 -9.88
C HIS A 353 7.14 -14.99 -9.42
N GLY A 354 6.49 -13.89 -9.86
CA GLY A 354 5.11 -13.57 -9.52
C GLY A 354 4.91 -12.99 -8.11
N TRP A 355 5.98 -12.44 -7.51
CA TRP A 355 5.94 -11.77 -6.20
C TRP A 355 6.71 -10.44 -6.23
N PRO A 356 6.29 -9.47 -5.40
CA PRO A 356 6.99 -8.20 -5.29
C PRO A 356 8.27 -8.34 -4.45
N HIS A 357 9.26 -7.50 -4.76
CA HIS A 357 10.52 -7.34 -4.03
C HIS A 357 10.76 -5.87 -3.78
N ALA A 358 11.17 -5.54 -2.57
CA ALA A 358 11.53 -4.20 -2.12
C ALA A 358 12.68 -4.27 -1.11
N VAL A 359 13.32 -3.15 -0.82
CA VAL A 359 14.41 -3.05 0.16
C VAL A 359 14.20 -1.86 1.09
N LEU A 360 14.63 -2.01 2.32
CA LEU A 360 14.71 -0.93 3.31
C LEU A 360 16.14 -0.40 3.34
N GLY A 361 16.31 0.92 3.22
CA GLY A 361 17.62 1.56 3.24
C GLY A 361 18.45 1.22 4.49
N THR A 362 19.76 1.19 4.35
CA THR A 362 20.71 0.93 5.46
C THR A 362 21.50 2.19 5.81
N SER A 363 22.16 2.22 6.97
CA SER A 363 23.10 3.25 7.35
C SER A 363 24.38 3.12 6.48
N GLY A 364 24.49 3.88 5.43
CA GLY A 364 25.69 3.88 4.56
C GLY A 364 25.50 4.41 3.15
N GLU A 365 24.28 4.70 2.74
CA GLU A 365 24.00 5.22 1.39
C GLU A 365 23.80 6.76 1.35
N SER A 366 24.40 7.49 2.29
CA SER A 366 24.56 8.95 2.16
C SER A 366 25.78 9.22 1.27
N LYS A 367 25.56 9.48 0.01
CA LYS A 367 26.52 10.20 -0.83
C LYS A 367 25.96 11.55 -1.20
#